data_4289c81c885c9928e61c70fa0ef29212
#
_entry.id   4289c81c885c9928e61c70fa0ef29212
#
_cell.length_a   1.000
_cell.length_b   1.000
_cell.length_c   1.000
_cell.angle_alpha   90.00
_cell.angle_beta   90.00
_cell.angle_gamma   90.00
#
_symmetry.space_group_name_H-M   'P 1'
#
loop_
_entity.id
_entity.type
_entity.pdbx_description
1 polymer ?
#
loop_
_entity_poly.entity_id
_entity_poly.type
_entity_poly.pdbx_seq_one_letter_code
_entity_poly.pdbx_strand_id
1 'polypeptide(L)'
;ITVLLAKPGLDGHDHGAKVVAQALIEAGMRVRYTGLRQTPEMIVHLAQEQQPDVIALSSMAGTHVPVCERLRPLLERAGLGGKLWIIGGNLPQRDHARLRELGFRGVFPSSSRLDDIVKFIEANVA
;
A
#
# COMPACT_ATOMS: atom_id res chain seq x y z
N ILE A 1 9.54 9.50 7.89
CA ILE A 1 8.36 8.82 7.33
C ILE A 1 8.62 7.32 7.32
N THR A 2 7.73 6.58 7.95
CA THR A 2 7.78 5.12 8.00
C THR A 2 6.68 4.54 7.11
N VAL A 3 7.04 3.64 6.21
CA VAL A 3 6.13 3.02 5.26
C VAL A 3 6.07 1.52 5.51
N LEU A 4 4.87 0.99 5.72
CA LEU A 4 4.64 -0.45 5.72
C LEU A 4 4.22 -0.84 4.29
N LEU A 5 5.06 -1.59 3.60
CA LEU A 5 4.79 -2.04 2.25
C LEU A 5 4.36 -3.50 2.29
N ALA A 6 3.11 -3.74 1.93
CA ALA A 6 2.49 -5.05 2.06
C ALA A 6 2.13 -5.63 0.68
N LYS A 7 2.19 -6.95 0.60
CA LYS A 7 1.87 -7.70 -0.60
C LYS A 7 0.74 -8.68 -0.28
N PRO A 8 -0.52 -8.25 -0.46
CA PRO A 8 -1.67 -9.07 -0.06
C PRO A 8 -1.96 -10.22 -1.02
N GLY A 9 -2.69 -11.20 -0.52
CA GLY A 9 -3.22 -12.29 -1.32
C GLY A 9 -2.19 -13.34 -1.68
N LEU A 10 -2.47 -14.09 -2.74
CA LEU A 10 -1.63 -15.18 -3.20
C LEU A 10 -0.63 -14.77 -4.29
N ASP A 11 -0.53 -13.47 -4.54
CA ASP A 11 0.38 -12.93 -5.54
C ASP A 11 1.83 -13.21 -5.18
N GLY A 12 2.56 -13.86 -6.07
CA GLY A 12 3.95 -14.20 -5.89
C GLY A 12 4.94 -13.23 -6.55
N HIS A 13 4.45 -12.15 -7.15
CA HIS A 13 5.29 -11.19 -7.89
C HIS A 13 5.75 -10.08 -6.95
N ASP A 14 7.01 -10.12 -6.53
CA ASP A 14 7.52 -9.12 -5.58
C ASP A 14 8.54 -8.13 -6.16
N HIS A 15 8.93 -8.28 -7.42
CA HIS A 15 9.92 -7.39 -8.03
C HIS A 15 9.48 -5.91 -7.98
N GLY A 16 8.24 -5.64 -8.37
CA GLY A 16 7.71 -4.27 -8.35
C GLY A 16 7.70 -3.67 -6.95
N ALA A 17 7.31 -4.48 -5.96
CA ALA A 17 7.31 -4.03 -4.57
C ALA A 17 8.73 -3.69 -4.09
N LYS A 18 9.70 -4.51 -4.45
CA LYS A 18 11.10 -4.27 -4.06
C LYS A 18 11.68 -3.03 -4.73
N VAL A 19 11.31 -2.77 -5.98
CA VAL A 19 11.74 -1.55 -6.69
C VAL A 19 11.18 -0.31 -6.01
N VAL A 20 9.90 -0.33 -5.65
CA VAL A 20 9.27 0.78 -4.92
C VAL A 20 9.93 0.96 -3.56
N ALA A 21 10.15 -0.13 -2.83
CA ALA A 21 10.81 -0.07 -1.52
C ALA A 21 12.17 0.61 -1.62
N GLN A 22 12.95 0.24 -2.62
CA GLN A 22 14.29 0.82 -2.81
C GLN A 22 14.20 2.33 -3.10
N ALA A 23 13.24 2.75 -3.93
CA ALA A 23 13.07 4.17 -4.23
C ALA A 23 12.69 4.97 -2.98
N LEU A 24 11.83 4.41 -2.14
CA LEU A 24 11.43 5.08 -0.89
C LEU A 24 12.59 5.16 0.09
N ILE A 25 13.40 4.11 0.19
CA ILE A 25 14.58 4.09 1.05
C ILE A 25 15.58 5.15 0.58
N GLU A 26 15.82 5.25 -0.72
CA GLU A 26 16.72 6.25 -1.28
C GLU A 26 16.23 7.67 -1.04
N ALA A 27 14.92 7.85 -0.89
CA ALA A 27 14.32 9.15 -0.55
C ALA A 27 14.39 9.47 0.94
N GLY A 28 14.99 8.60 1.75
CA GLY A 28 15.15 8.81 3.19
C GLY A 28 14.04 8.26 4.06
N MET A 29 13.14 7.48 3.50
CA MET A 29 12.04 6.86 4.26
C MET A 29 12.46 5.54 4.86
N ARG A 30 11.85 5.19 5.99
CA ARG A 30 12.02 3.86 6.61
C ARG A 30 10.95 2.95 6.05
N VAL A 31 11.36 1.86 5.39
CA VAL A 31 10.42 0.93 4.77
C VAL A 31 10.47 -0.42 5.47
N ARG A 32 9.28 -0.93 5.80
CA ARG A 32 9.10 -2.29 6.32
C ARG A 32 8.33 -3.08 5.28
N TYR A 33 8.98 -4.04 4.65
CA TYR A 33 8.34 -4.91 3.67
C TYR A 33 7.84 -6.17 4.36
N THR A 34 6.55 -6.49 4.17
CA THR A 34 5.93 -7.64 4.85
C THR A 34 6.32 -9.00 4.26
N GLY A 35 6.84 -9.00 3.03
CA GLY A 35 6.98 -10.24 2.27
C GLY A 35 5.71 -10.59 1.52
N LEU A 36 5.70 -11.75 0.86
CA LEU A 36 4.61 -12.20 0.00
C LEU A 36 3.44 -12.77 0.81
N ARG A 37 2.29 -12.86 0.17
CA ARG A 37 1.12 -13.64 0.59
C ARG A 37 0.57 -13.23 1.97
N GLN A 38 0.44 -11.95 2.18
CA GLN A 38 -0.11 -11.44 3.43
C GLN A 38 -1.64 -11.40 3.40
N THR A 39 -2.29 -11.89 4.45
CA THR A 39 -3.74 -11.72 4.59
C THR A 39 -4.03 -10.30 5.09
N PRO A 40 -5.27 -9.78 4.88
CA PRO A 40 -5.63 -8.49 5.46
C PRO A 40 -5.39 -8.43 6.97
N GLU A 41 -5.70 -9.50 7.70
CA GLU A 41 -5.51 -9.57 9.14
C GLU A 41 -4.02 -9.46 9.52
N MET A 42 -3.14 -10.12 8.77
CA MET A 42 -1.70 -10.04 8.99
C MET A 42 -1.18 -8.63 8.75
N ILE A 43 -1.68 -7.95 7.70
CA ILE A 43 -1.28 -6.59 7.38
C ILE A 43 -1.68 -5.64 8.51
N VAL A 44 -2.90 -5.76 8.99
CA VAL A 44 -3.41 -4.92 10.08
C VAL A 44 -2.61 -5.15 11.36
N HIS A 45 -2.30 -6.42 11.68
CA HIS A 45 -1.51 -6.75 12.86
C HIS A 45 -0.14 -6.07 12.82
N LEU A 46 0.55 -6.17 11.68
CA LEU A 46 1.86 -5.53 11.51
C LEU A 46 1.75 -4.00 11.58
N ALA A 47 0.71 -3.44 11.01
CA ALA A 47 0.50 -2.00 11.06
C ALA A 47 0.24 -1.51 12.48
N GLN A 48 -0.50 -2.28 13.28
CA GLN A 48 -0.70 -1.95 14.69
C GLN A 48 0.59 -2.00 15.49
N GLU A 49 1.44 -2.99 15.24
CA GLU A 49 2.72 -3.11 15.92
C GLU A 49 3.68 -1.99 15.56
N GLN A 50 3.76 -1.63 14.30
CA GLN A 50 4.79 -0.74 13.79
C GLN A 50 4.35 0.72 13.72
N GLN A 51 3.04 0.98 13.73
CA GLN A 51 2.47 2.33 13.63
C GLN A 51 3.12 3.16 12.51
N PRO A 52 3.05 2.68 11.25
CA PRO A 52 3.65 3.42 10.14
C PRO A 52 2.85 4.68 9.82
N ASP A 53 3.48 5.62 9.13
CA ASP A 53 2.79 6.79 8.61
C ASP A 53 2.00 6.45 7.35
N VAL A 54 2.49 5.47 6.58
CA VAL A 54 1.91 5.07 5.30
C VAL A 54 1.71 3.56 5.28
N ILE A 55 0.54 3.13 4.83
CA ILE A 55 0.26 1.72 4.54
C ILE A 55 0.15 1.61 3.03
N ALA A 56 1.12 0.96 2.42
CA ALA A 56 1.23 0.81 0.97
C ALA A 56 1.01 -0.64 0.58
N LEU A 57 0.15 -0.87 -0.41
CA LEU A 57 -0.10 -2.20 -0.95
C LEU A 57 0.49 -2.31 -2.34
N SER A 58 1.08 -3.45 -2.65
CA SER A 58 1.52 -3.80 -4.00
C SER A 58 0.72 -4.99 -4.47
N SER A 59 -0.03 -4.84 -5.56
CA SER A 59 -0.94 -5.87 -6.05
C SER A 59 -0.79 -6.06 -7.55
N MET A 60 -0.47 -7.28 -7.97
CA MET A 60 -0.29 -7.61 -9.38
C MET A 60 -1.28 -8.66 -9.89
N ALA A 61 -2.03 -9.29 -9.00
CA ALA A 61 -2.84 -10.47 -9.34
C ALA A 61 -4.31 -10.19 -9.63
N GLY A 62 -4.71 -8.92 -9.73
CA GLY A 62 -6.08 -8.57 -10.07
C GLY A 62 -7.11 -8.71 -8.95
N THR A 63 -6.68 -9.04 -7.73
CA THR A 63 -7.57 -9.23 -6.58
C THR A 63 -7.64 -8.01 -5.67
N HIS A 64 -7.20 -6.87 -6.16
CA HIS A 64 -7.01 -5.66 -5.35
C HIS A 64 -8.31 -5.10 -4.76
N VAL A 65 -9.40 -5.05 -5.52
CA VAL A 65 -10.66 -4.49 -5.00
C VAL A 65 -11.23 -5.34 -3.87
N PRO A 66 -11.40 -6.67 -4.03
CA PRO A 66 -11.89 -7.51 -2.92
C PRO A 66 -10.99 -7.43 -1.69
N VAL A 67 -9.67 -7.42 -1.87
CA VAL A 67 -8.74 -7.31 -0.75
C VAL A 67 -8.90 -5.99 -0.03
N CYS A 68 -9.00 -4.89 -0.77
CA CYS A 68 -9.18 -3.57 -0.18
C CYS A 68 -10.52 -3.42 0.52
N GLU A 69 -11.56 -4.05 -0.01
CA GLU A 69 -12.89 -4.06 0.63
C GLU A 69 -12.85 -4.76 1.98
N ARG A 70 -12.07 -5.83 2.10
CA ARG A 70 -11.87 -6.52 3.38
C ARG A 70 -10.96 -5.73 4.31
N LEU A 71 -9.93 -5.10 3.78
CA LEU A 71 -8.91 -4.43 4.56
C LEU A 71 -9.42 -3.14 5.21
N ARG A 72 -10.25 -2.38 4.50
CA ARG A 72 -10.74 -1.08 5.00
C ARG A 72 -11.36 -1.16 6.39
N PRO A 73 -12.38 -2.01 6.65
CA PRO A 73 -12.98 -2.03 7.97
C PRO A 73 -12.00 -2.51 9.05
N LEU A 74 -11.08 -3.39 8.71
CA LEU A 74 -10.08 -3.86 9.66
C LEU A 74 -9.11 -2.74 10.05
N LEU A 75 -8.69 -1.93 9.10
CA LEU A 75 -7.83 -0.78 9.36
C LEU A 75 -8.54 0.27 10.21
N GLU A 76 -9.81 0.54 9.92
CA GLU A 76 -10.59 1.50 10.69
C GLU A 76 -10.78 1.04 12.15
N ARG A 77 -11.10 -0.23 12.36
CA ARG A 77 -11.26 -0.80 13.70
C ARG A 77 -9.97 -0.79 14.49
N ALA A 78 -8.85 -0.90 13.81
CA ALA A 78 -7.53 -0.90 14.45
C ALA A 78 -7.02 0.51 14.78
N GLY A 79 -7.79 1.55 14.46
CA GLY A 79 -7.39 2.92 14.70
C GLY A 79 -6.39 3.46 13.68
N LEU A 80 -6.32 2.85 12.50
CA LEU A 80 -5.36 3.20 11.46
C LEU A 80 -5.98 4.06 10.34
N GLY A 81 -7.21 4.53 10.54
CA GLY A 81 -7.91 5.34 9.54
C GLY A 81 -7.25 6.68 9.25
N GLY A 82 -6.45 7.21 10.18
CA GLY A 82 -5.71 8.46 9.99
C GLY A 82 -4.40 8.31 9.24
N LYS A 83 -3.97 7.09 8.94
CA LYS A 83 -2.75 6.85 8.18
C LYS A 83 -3.00 7.05 6.69
N LEU A 84 -1.94 7.30 5.94
CA LEU A 84 -2.05 7.40 4.48
C LEU A 84 -2.05 6.00 3.88
N TRP A 85 -3.12 5.66 3.16
CA TRP A 85 -3.21 4.37 2.45
C TRP A 85 -2.98 4.61 0.97
N ILE A 86 -2.05 3.85 0.39
CA ILE A 86 -1.78 3.89 -1.05
C ILE A 86 -1.72 2.46 -1.59
N ILE A 87 -1.95 2.34 -2.89
CA ILE A 87 -1.88 1.05 -3.57
C ILE A 87 -1.23 1.24 -4.93
N GLY A 88 -0.37 0.31 -5.30
CA GLY A 88 0.28 0.31 -6.60
C GLY A 88 0.29 -1.08 -7.21
N GLY A 89 0.57 -1.15 -8.50
CA GLY A 89 0.68 -2.40 -9.22
C GLY A 89 -0.14 -2.43 -10.51
N ASN A 90 -0.55 -3.62 -10.90
CA ASN A 90 -1.33 -3.81 -12.13
C ASN A 90 -2.81 -3.50 -11.86
N LEU A 91 -3.14 -2.21 -11.84
CA LEU A 91 -4.45 -1.71 -11.46
C LEU A 91 -5.21 -1.19 -12.68
N PRO A 92 -6.26 -1.89 -13.15
CA PRO A 92 -7.07 -1.38 -14.26
C PRO A 92 -7.68 -0.02 -13.90
N GLN A 93 -7.75 0.86 -14.88
CA GLN A 93 -8.26 2.21 -14.65
C GLN A 93 -9.70 2.21 -14.13
N ARG A 94 -10.50 1.23 -14.53
CA ARG A 94 -11.89 1.10 -14.07
C ARG A 94 -12.02 0.92 -12.56
N ASP A 95 -10.96 0.45 -11.90
CA ASP A 95 -10.98 0.19 -10.45
C ASP A 95 -10.47 1.37 -9.63
N HIS A 96 -9.87 2.38 -10.25
CA HIS A 96 -9.23 3.48 -9.52
C HIS A 96 -10.23 4.25 -8.66
N ALA A 97 -11.41 4.57 -9.18
CA ALA A 97 -12.42 5.30 -8.42
C ALA A 97 -12.87 4.50 -7.20
N ARG A 98 -13.09 3.19 -7.37
CA ARG A 98 -13.49 2.32 -6.26
C ARG A 98 -12.42 2.24 -5.18
N LEU A 99 -11.16 2.13 -5.58
CA LEU A 99 -10.05 2.09 -4.63
C LEU A 99 -9.97 3.39 -3.82
N ARG A 100 -10.19 4.53 -4.46
CA ARG A 100 -10.23 5.81 -3.75
C ARG A 100 -11.41 5.90 -2.79
N GLU A 101 -12.58 5.40 -3.18
CA GLU A 101 -13.73 5.33 -2.30
C GLU A 101 -13.44 4.50 -1.05
N LEU A 102 -12.62 3.47 -1.19
CA LEU A 102 -12.25 2.61 -0.08
C LEU A 102 -11.19 3.23 0.84
N GLY A 103 -10.71 4.42 0.51
CA GLY A 103 -9.78 5.15 1.36
C GLY A 103 -8.34 5.14 0.89
N PHE A 104 -8.04 4.53 -0.26
CA PHE A 104 -6.70 4.53 -0.84
C PHE A 104 -6.49 5.81 -1.62
N ARG A 105 -5.94 6.82 -0.97
CA ARG A 105 -5.80 8.15 -1.54
C ARG A 105 -4.83 8.19 -2.71
N GLY A 106 -3.80 7.35 -2.70
CA GLY A 106 -2.86 7.22 -3.80
C GLY A 106 -3.08 5.90 -4.53
N VAL A 107 -3.37 5.97 -5.83
CA VAL A 107 -3.55 4.80 -6.68
C VAL A 107 -2.54 4.91 -7.82
N PHE A 108 -1.56 4.01 -7.84
CA PHE A 108 -0.42 4.08 -8.75
C PHE A 108 -0.37 2.85 -9.65
N PRO A 109 -0.91 2.93 -10.88
CA PRO A 109 -0.77 1.83 -11.83
C PRO A 109 0.71 1.59 -12.18
N SER A 110 1.01 0.44 -12.76
CA SER A 110 2.40 0.03 -13.01
C SER A 110 3.18 0.98 -13.92
N SER A 111 2.50 1.84 -14.66
CA SER A 111 3.12 2.87 -15.47
C SER A 111 3.55 4.11 -14.68
N SER A 112 3.22 4.18 -13.39
CA SER A 112 3.54 5.34 -12.56
C SER A 112 5.06 5.48 -12.37
N ARG A 113 5.53 6.72 -12.30
CA ARG A 113 6.93 6.98 -12.03
C ARG A 113 7.20 6.86 -10.53
N LEU A 114 8.35 6.30 -10.18
CA LEU A 114 8.74 6.16 -8.77
C LEU A 114 8.80 7.51 -8.07
N ASP A 115 9.31 8.54 -8.76
CA ASP A 115 9.36 9.90 -8.21
C ASP A 115 7.97 10.43 -7.83
N ASP A 116 6.96 10.10 -8.61
CA ASP A 116 5.59 10.55 -8.33
C ASP A 116 5.06 9.91 -7.06
N ILE A 117 5.40 8.65 -6.82
CA ILE A 117 5.01 7.95 -5.58
C ILE A 117 5.68 8.62 -4.38
N VAL A 118 6.98 8.87 -4.47
CA VAL A 118 7.74 9.52 -3.40
C VAL A 118 7.15 10.89 -3.08
N LYS A 119 6.92 11.71 -4.09
CA LYS A 119 6.38 13.07 -3.92
C LYS A 119 4.99 13.04 -3.32
N PHE A 120 4.15 12.10 -3.75
CA PHE A 120 2.79 11.97 -3.21
C PHE A 120 2.85 11.68 -1.70
N ILE A 121 3.70 10.75 -1.30
CA ILE A 121 3.84 10.40 0.12
C ILE A 121 4.32 11.62 0.91
N GLU A 122 5.35 12.29 0.44
CA GLU A 122 5.91 13.46 1.13
C GLU A 122 4.89 14.59 1.26
N ALA A 123 4.04 14.77 0.27
CA ALA A 123 3.04 15.83 0.28
C ALA A 123 1.80 15.50 1.13
N ASN A 124 1.53 14.23 1.42
CA ASN A 124 0.29 13.80 2.05
C ASN A 124 0.45 13.20 3.45
N VAL A 125 1.65 12.98 3.92
CA VAL A 125 1.89 12.55 5.29
C VAL A 125 1.90 13.79 6.18
N ALA A 126 1.11 13.72 7.24
CA ALA A 126 0.99 14.83 8.17
C ALA A 126 2.21 14.99 9.08
#